data_032599937526ed837a8d45528d77e1af
#
_entry.id   032599937526ed837a8d45528d77e1af
#
_cell.length_a   1.000
_cell.length_b   1.000
_cell.length_c   1.000
_cell.angle_alpha   90.00
_cell.angle_beta   90.00
_cell.angle_gamma   90.00
#
_symmetry.space_group_name_H-M   'P 1'
#
loop_
_entity.id
_entity.type
_entity.pdbx_description
1 polymer ?
#
loop_
_entity_poly.entity_id
_entity_poly.type
_entity_poly.pdbx_seq_one_letter_code
_entity_poly.pdbx_strand_id
1 'polypeptide(L)'
;MFDFFKKKKTPELIIGSPVKGKTVPLSSVNDPTFSEGRLGKGAAILPSEGKIYAPADGTIETLFDTLHAFSLSTADGVEILVHVGLDTVKMDGDGFTGHVHSGDAVKKGDLILEIDLEKVKAAGYDTSTLVVICNTDDYGDVRGLDNKEVQPGDDVIVITK
;
A
#
# COMPACT_ATOMS: atom_id res chain seq x y z
N MET A 1 24.87 18.12 24.52
CA MET A 1 24.19 18.39 24.48
C MET A 1 23.44 18.93 23.47
N PHE A 2 23.68 19.23 22.51
CA PHE A 2 22.94 19.62 21.51
C PHE A 2 22.03 18.64 21.00
N ASP A 3 22.00 17.45 21.39
CA ASP A 3 21.08 16.44 20.93
C ASP A 3 19.64 16.70 21.27
N PHE A 4 19.40 17.47 22.33
CA PHE A 4 18.02 17.71 22.65
C PHE A 4 17.30 18.54 21.61
N PHE A 5 17.99 19.17 20.68
CA PHE A 5 17.31 19.83 19.59
C PHE A 5 16.63 18.82 18.70
N LYS A 6 17.19 17.65 18.56
CA LYS A 6 16.61 16.61 17.72
C LYS A 6 15.30 16.09 18.30
N LYS A 7 15.14 16.20 19.61
CA LYS A 7 13.93 15.75 20.25
C LYS A 7 12.72 16.54 19.86
N LYS A 8 12.92 17.70 19.23
CA LYS A 8 11.82 18.53 18.80
C LYS A 8 11.32 18.18 17.42
N LYS A 9 11.99 17.24 16.74
CA LYS A 9 11.48 16.78 15.46
C LYS A 9 10.13 16.11 15.67
N THR A 10 9.20 16.39 14.78
CA THR A 10 7.92 15.73 14.77
C THR A 10 8.15 14.25 14.46
N PRO A 11 7.57 13.34 15.25
CA PRO A 11 7.72 11.91 14.97
C PRO A 11 7.19 11.55 13.59
N GLU A 12 7.89 10.64 12.93
CA GLU A 12 7.51 10.13 11.62
C GLU A 12 7.24 8.65 11.69
N LEU A 13 6.28 8.20 10.88
CA LEU A 13 6.00 6.78 10.67
C LEU A 13 6.31 6.48 9.21
N ILE A 14 6.93 5.33 8.97
CA ILE A 14 7.36 4.93 7.63
C ILE A 14 6.56 3.72 7.21
N ILE A 15 6.01 3.78 6.00
CA ILE A 15 5.28 2.66 5.41
C ILE A 15 6.12 2.11 4.26
N GLY A 16 6.30 0.79 4.26
CA GLY A 16 7.11 0.12 3.25
C GLY A 16 6.31 -0.24 2.00
N SER A 17 7.04 -0.50 0.92
CA SER A 17 6.41 -0.96 -0.31
C SER A 17 5.86 -2.37 -0.13
N PRO A 18 4.62 -2.62 -0.56
CA PRO A 18 4.08 -3.97 -0.56
C PRO A 18 4.58 -4.82 -1.71
N VAL A 19 5.25 -4.23 -2.70
CA VAL A 19 5.60 -4.94 -3.93
C VAL A 19 6.87 -4.37 -4.54
N LYS A 20 7.60 -5.21 -5.26
CA LYS A 20 8.76 -4.76 -6.04
C LYS A 20 8.28 -4.02 -7.27
N GLY A 21 8.88 -2.86 -7.53
CA GLY A 21 8.55 -2.07 -8.71
C GLY A 21 9.07 -0.65 -8.62
N LYS A 22 8.36 0.25 -9.30
CA LYS A 22 8.72 1.66 -9.34
C LYS A 22 7.58 2.51 -8.80
N THR A 23 7.89 3.41 -7.86
CA THR A 23 6.87 4.31 -7.32
C THR A 23 6.57 5.43 -8.31
N VAL A 24 5.31 5.83 -8.35
CA VAL A 24 4.83 6.98 -9.12
C VAL A 24 3.84 7.74 -8.24
N PRO A 25 3.60 9.02 -8.53
CA PRO A 25 2.61 9.77 -7.75
C PRO A 25 1.24 9.11 -7.79
N LEU A 26 0.55 9.06 -6.66
CA LEU A 26 -0.81 8.55 -6.62
C LEU A 26 -1.72 9.32 -7.58
N SER A 27 -1.47 10.61 -7.74
CA SER A 27 -2.23 11.47 -8.65
C SER A 27 -2.09 11.07 -10.12
N SER A 28 -1.10 10.24 -10.46
CA SER A 28 -0.86 9.82 -11.85
C SER A 28 -1.65 8.57 -12.25
N VAL A 29 -2.29 7.87 -11.32
CA VAL A 29 -3.01 6.64 -11.66
C VAL A 29 -4.32 6.96 -12.39
N ASN A 30 -4.74 6.05 -13.26
CA ASN A 30 -5.89 6.29 -14.13
C ASN A 30 -7.18 5.83 -13.45
N ASP A 31 -7.44 6.36 -12.27
CA ASP A 31 -8.66 6.10 -11.50
C ASP A 31 -8.91 7.29 -10.58
N PRO A 32 -9.94 8.11 -10.85
CA PRO A 32 -10.20 9.33 -10.05
C PRO A 32 -10.42 9.09 -8.56
N THR A 33 -10.94 7.92 -8.18
CA THR A 33 -11.15 7.58 -6.78
C THR A 33 -9.82 7.66 -6.00
N PHE A 34 -8.73 7.26 -6.64
CA PHE A 34 -7.41 7.29 -6.02
C PHE A 34 -6.63 8.56 -6.38
N SER A 35 -6.65 8.94 -7.66
CA SER A 35 -5.82 10.05 -8.14
C SER A 35 -6.25 11.39 -7.57
N GLU A 36 -7.54 11.54 -7.22
CA GLU A 36 -8.07 12.75 -6.62
C GLU A 36 -8.00 12.76 -5.09
N GLY A 37 -7.43 11.69 -4.50
CA GLY A 37 -7.23 11.62 -3.05
C GLY A 37 -8.49 11.36 -2.25
N ARG A 38 -9.55 10.86 -2.87
CA ARG A 38 -10.84 10.65 -2.19
C ARG A 38 -10.77 9.65 -1.05
N LEU A 39 -9.90 8.63 -1.17
CA LEU A 39 -9.72 7.62 -0.13
C LEU A 39 -8.58 7.95 0.82
N GLY A 40 -7.76 8.94 0.50
CA GLY A 40 -6.60 9.35 1.28
C GLY A 40 -5.39 9.58 0.41
N LYS A 41 -4.30 9.97 1.03
CA LYS A 41 -3.01 10.17 0.36
C LYS A 41 -2.17 8.90 0.44
N GLY A 42 -1.22 8.77 -0.43
CA GLY A 42 -0.34 7.60 -0.44
C GLY A 42 0.60 7.58 -1.63
N ALA A 43 0.85 6.38 -2.11
CA ALA A 43 1.76 6.14 -3.22
C ALA A 43 1.19 5.07 -4.15
N ALA A 44 1.67 5.05 -5.38
CA ALA A 44 1.38 3.99 -6.32
C ALA A 44 2.68 3.34 -6.74
N ILE A 45 2.66 2.04 -7.00
CA ILE A 45 3.81 1.29 -7.47
C ILE A 45 3.44 0.59 -8.77
N LEU A 46 4.29 0.72 -9.78
CA LEU A 46 4.18 -0.04 -11.02
C LEU A 46 4.92 -1.36 -10.77
N PRO A 47 4.19 -2.48 -10.55
CA PRO A 47 4.82 -3.70 -10.08
C PRO A 47 5.61 -4.42 -11.16
N SER A 48 6.74 -5.00 -10.78
CA SER A 48 7.54 -5.86 -11.66
C SER A 48 7.42 -7.34 -11.27
N GLU A 49 6.79 -7.63 -10.12
CA GLU A 49 6.53 -8.98 -9.65
C GLU A 49 5.13 -9.05 -9.05
N GLY A 50 4.59 -10.25 -8.94
CA GLY A 50 3.22 -10.45 -8.47
C GLY A 50 3.09 -10.85 -7.01
N LYS A 51 4.11 -10.68 -6.19
CA LYS A 51 4.02 -11.01 -4.76
C LYS A 51 3.79 -9.73 -3.96
N ILE A 52 2.75 -9.74 -3.14
CA ILE A 52 2.32 -8.58 -2.36
C ILE A 52 2.56 -8.88 -0.87
N TYR A 53 3.30 -8.00 -0.22
CA TYR A 53 3.75 -8.17 1.17
C TYR A 53 3.15 -7.11 2.07
N ALA A 54 3.12 -7.40 3.38
CA ALA A 54 2.63 -6.44 4.35
C ALA A 54 3.52 -5.19 4.38
N PRO A 55 2.94 -3.98 4.23
CA PRO A 55 3.72 -2.74 4.21
C PRO A 55 4.13 -2.26 5.60
N ALA A 56 3.61 -2.88 6.64
CA ALA A 56 3.89 -2.53 8.03
C ALA A 56 3.47 -3.69 8.94
N ASP A 57 3.94 -3.67 10.18
CA ASP A 57 3.41 -4.58 11.21
C ASP A 57 1.99 -4.15 11.55
N GLY A 58 1.10 -5.08 11.73
CA GLY A 58 -0.28 -4.76 12.11
C GLY A 58 -1.21 -5.94 12.02
N THR A 59 -2.49 -5.63 11.89
CA THR A 59 -3.56 -6.62 11.78
C THR A 59 -4.28 -6.42 10.46
N ILE A 60 -4.54 -7.52 9.76
CA ILE A 60 -5.37 -7.49 8.56
C ILE A 60 -6.81 -7.27 9.00
N GLU A 61 -7.34 -6.08 8.77
CA GLU A 61 -8.73 -5.77 9.13
C GLU A 61 -9.69 -6.44 8.18
N THR A 62 -9.40 -6.34 6.89
CA THR A 62 -10.22 -6.96 5.84
C THR A 62 -9.32 -7.45 4.72
N LEU A 63 -9.46 -8.71 4.36
CA LEU A 63 -8.98 -9.21 3.07
C LEU A 63 -10.24 -9.38 2.22
N PHE A 64 -10.31 -8.66 1.12
CA PHE A 64 -11.49 -8.67 0.26
C PHE A 64 -11.65 -10.06 -0.38
N ASP A 65 -12.89 -10.52 -0.52
CA ASP A 65 -13.15 -11.86 -1.08
C ASP A 65 -12.58 -12.03 -2.48
N THR A 66 -12.54 -10.95 -3.25
CA THR A 66 -11.96 -10.93 -4.60
C THR A 66 -10.44 -10.81 -4.59
N LEU A 67 -9.82 -10.73 -3.41
CA LEU A 67 -8.36 -10.70 -3.21
C LEU A 67 -7.64 -9.53 -3.90
N HIS A 68 -8.37 -8.56 -4.44
CA HIS A 68 -7.76 -7.41 -5.12
C HIS A 68 -7.33 -6.32 -4.15
N ALA A 69 -7.72 -6.41 -2.89
CA ALA A 69 -7.40 -5.38 -1.90
C ALA A 69 -7.39 -5.96 -0.50
N PHE A 70 -6.64 -5.33 0.38
CA PHE A 70 -6.73 -5.60 1.81
C PHE A 70 -6.49 -4.32 2.60
N SER A 71 -7.03 -4.26 3.80
CA SER A 71 -6.77 -3.17 4.73
C SER A 71 -6.03 -3.70 5.95
N LEU A 72 -5.12 -2.88 6.47
CA LEU A 72 -4.26 -3.23 7.59
C LEU A 72 -4.23 -2.07 8.56
N SER A 73 -4.36 -2.36 9.85
CA SER A 73 -4.20 -1.33 10.87
C SER A 73 -2.95 -1.59 11.69
N THR A 74 -2.19 -0.54 11.96
CA THR A 74 -0.97 -0.64 12.76
C THR A 74 -1.25 -0.33 14.22
N ALA A 75 -0.30 -0.69 15.10
CA ALA A 75 -0.42 -0.36 16.52
C ALA A 75 -0.44 1.16 16.75
N ASP A 76 0.17 1.92 15.85
CA ASP A 76 0.15 3.39 15.93
C ASP A 76 -1.16 4.00 15.43
N GLY A 77 -2.08 3.19 14.96
CA GLY A 77 -3.38 3.67 14.49
C GLY A 77 -3.44 4.07 13.03
N VAL A 78 -2.43 3.73 12.23
CA VAL A 78 -2.45 4.00 10.79
C VAL A 78 -3.37 3.00 10.10
N GLU A 79 -4.28 3.50 9.26
CA GLU A 79 -5.18 2.65 8.48
C GLU A 79 -4.70 2.64 7.04
N ILE A 80 -4.22 1.48 6.59
CA ILE A 80 -3.58 1.33 5.28
C ILE A 80 -4.48 0.46 4.39
N LEU A 81 -4.76 0.97 3.19
CA LEU A 81 -5.40 0.17 2.14
C LEU A 81 -4.36 -0.14 1.08
N VAL A 82 -4.20 -1.40 0.75
CA VAL A 82 -3.40 -1.84 -0.40
C VAL A 82 -4.38 -2.35 -1.45
N HIS A 83 -4.38 -1.71 -2.61
CA HIS A 83 -5.29 -2.03 -3.71
C HIS A 83 -4.47 -2.50 -4.91
N VAL A 84 -4.70 -3.72 -5.35
CA VAL A 84 -3.86 -4.37 -6.35
C VAL A 84 -4.54 -4.30 -7.71
N GLY A 85 -4.03 -3.44 -8.57
CA GLY A 85 -4.58 -3.16 -9.88
C GLY A 85 -5.76 -2.20 -9.84
N LEU A 86 -6.19 -1.75 -11.00
CA LEU A 86 -7.36 -0.88 -11.15
C LEU A 86 -8.50 -1.67 -11.75
N ASP A 87 -9.68 -1.58 -11.15
CA ASP A 87 -10.89 -2.31 -11.54
C ASP A 87 -10.75 -3.84 -11.44
N THR A 88 -9.72 -4.32 -10.79
CA THR A 88 -9.43 -5.75 -10.66
C THR A 88 -10.45 -6.51 -9.81
N VAL A 89 -11.31 -5.79 -9.08
CA VAL A 89 -12.46 -6.39 -8.41
C VAL A 89 -13.31 -7.18 -9.42
N LYS A 90 -13.34 -6.74 -10.67
CA LYS A 90 -14.12 -7.39 -11.73
C LYS A 90 -13.57 -8.75 -12.15
N MET A 91 -12.35 -9.07 -11.75
CA MET A 91 -11.76 -10.39 -12.02
C MET A 91 -12.26 -11.46 -11.07
N ASP A 92 -12.96 -11.06 -10.01
CA ASP A 92 -13.59 -11.97 -9.04
C ASP A 92 -12.60 -13.01 -8.49
N GLY A 93 -11.38 -12.57 -8.18
CA GLY A 93 -10.34 -13.41 -7.61
C GLY A 93 -9.53 -14.23 -8.60
N ASP A 94 -9.91 -14.19 -9.88
CA ASP A 94 -9.20 -14.97 -10.89
C ASP A 94 -7.79 -14.42 -11.11
N GLY A 95 -6.77 -15.25 -10.90
CA GLY A 95 -5.39 -14.84 -10.96
C GLY A 95 -4.82 -14.32 -9.65
N PHE A 96 -5.60 -14.38 -8.57
CA PHE A 96 -5.18 -13.92 -7.23
C PHE A 96 -5.18 -15.10 -6.25
N THR A 97 -4.18 -15.15 -5.37
CA THR A 97 -4.06 -16.18 -4.33
C THR A 97 -3.79 -15.50 -3.00
N GLY A 98 -4.64 -15.74 -2.00
CA GLY A 98 -4.47 -15.17 -0.65
C GLY A 98 -3.69 -16.11 0.25
N HIS A 99 -2.88 -15.55 1.13
CA HIS A 99 -2.08 -16.32 2.08
C HIS A 99 -2.40 -15.99 3.55
N VAL A 100 -3.30 -15.05 3.78
CA VAL A 100 -3.74 -14.65 5.12
C VAL A 100 -5.25 -14.52 5.13
N HIS A 101 -5.80 -14.28 6.31
CA HIS A 101 -7.24 -14.08 6.52
C HIS A 101 -7.48 -12.78 7.27
N SER A 102 -8.67 -12.25 7.13
CA SER A 102 -9.10 -11.11 7.96
C SER A 102 -8.94 -11.48 9.43
N GLY A 103 -8.37 -10.56 10.20
CA GLY A 103 -8.10 -10.77 11.62
C GLY A 103 -6.68 -11.24 11.91
N ASP A 104 -5.91 -11.67 10.92
CA ASP A 104 -4.55 -12.14 11.14
C ASP A 104 -3.60 -11.02 11.51
N ALA A 105 -2.73 -11.28 12.48
CA ALA A 105 -1.61 -10.40 12.79
C ALA A 105 -0.47 -10.70 11.82
N VAL A 106 0.13 -9.65 11.28
CA VAL A 106 1.21 -9.78 10.31
C VAL A 106 2.37 -8.86 10.66
N LYS A 107 3.55 -9.23 10.15
CA LYS A 107 4.76 -8.41 10.25
C LYS A 107 5.07 -7.81 8.89
N LYS A 108 5.68 -6.64 8.89
CA LYS A 108 6.18 -6.02 7.66
C LYS A 108 7.01 -7.03 6.89
N GLY A 109 6.67 -7.24 5.62
CA GLY A 109 7.36 -8.22 4.77
C GLY A 109 6.73 -9.60 4.73
N ASP A 110 5.69 -9.88 5.51
CA ASP A 110 4.96 -11.14 5.39
C ASP A 110 4.21 -11.17 4.06
N LEU A 111 4.21 -12.32 3.40
CA LEU A 111 3.50 -12.49 2.13
C LEU A 111 2.00 -12.50 2.39
N ILE A 112 1.28 -11.60 1.77
CA ILE A 112 -0.17 -11.43 1.95
C ILE A 112 -0.94 -12.11 0.83
N LEU A 113 -0.57 -11.81 -0.42
CA LEU A 113 -1.24 -12.41 -1.57
C LEU A 113 -0.30 -12.43 -2.78
N GLU A 114 -0.69 -13.21 -3.78
CA GLU A 114 0.02 -13.26 -5.05
C GLU A 114 -0.95 -12.96 -6.17
N ILE A 115 -0.43 -12.30 -7.22
CA ILE A 115 -1.21 -11.92 -8.37
C ILE A 115 -0.47 -12.35 -9.63
N ASP A 116 -1.21 -12.90 -10.57
CA ASP A 116 -0.69 -13.22 -11.91
C ASP A 116 -0.77 -11.95 -12.77
N LEU A 117 0.35 -11.22 -12.85
CA LEU A 117 0.38 -9.95 -13.57
C LEU A 117 0.01 -10.10 -15.04
N GLU A 118 0.44 -11.19 -15.69
CA GLU A 118 0.13 -11.39 -17.09
C GLU A 118 -1.35 -11.61 -17.31
N LYS A 119 -2.00 -12.31 -16.39
CA LYS A 119 -3.43 -12.55 -16.47
C LYS A 119 -4.23 -11.27 -16.29
N VAL A 120 -3.81 -10.41 -15.38
CA VAL A 120 -4.44 -9.11 -15.17
C VAL A 120 -4.32 -8.25 -16.44
N LYS A 121 -3.12 -8.19 -17.02
CA LYS A 121 -2.88 -7.45 -18.25
C LYS A 121 -3.69 -8.01 -19.41
N ALA A 122 -3.74 -9.33 -19.53
CA ALA A 122 -4.50 -9.99 -20.59
C ALA A 122 -5.99 -9.72 -20.48
N ALA A 123 -6.49 -9.52 -19.27
CA ALA A 123 -7.89 -9.14 -19.03
C ALA A 123 -8.17 -7.66 -19.30
N GLY A 124 -7.13 -6.89 -19.60
CA GLY A 124 -7.28 -5.47 -19.94
C GLY A 124 -7.18 -4.52 -18.75
N TYR A 125 -6.74 -5.00 -17.59
CA TYR A 125 -6.65 -4.15 -16.40
C TYR A 125 -5.24 -3.65 -16.15
N ASP A 126 -5.17 -2.48 -15.50
CA ASP A 126 -3.92 -1.86 -15.07
C ASP A 126 -3.44 -2.58 -13.80
N THR A 127 -2.14 -2.88 -13.73
CA THR A 127 -1.55 -3.58 -12.59
C THR A 127 -1.06 -2.64 -11.49
N SER A 128 -1.19 -1.33 -11.63
CA SER A 128 -0.75 -0.37 -10.62
C SER A 128 -1.24 -0.79 -9.24
N THR A 129 -0.33 -0.86 -8.28
CA THR A 129 -0.62 -1.27 -6.92
C THR A 129 -0.56 -0.02 -6.05
N LEU A 130 -1.65 0.23 -5.30
CA LEU A 130 -1.84 1.47 -4.57
C LEU A 130 -1.72 1.22 -3.08
N VAL A 131 -1.03 2.14 -2.38
CA VAL A 131 -0.93 2.13 -0.93
C VAL A 131 -1.51 3.46 -0.47
N VAL A 132 -2.63 3.41 0.24
CA VAL A 132 -3.38 4.60 0.63
C VAL A 132 -3.53 4.64 2.14
N ILE A 133 -3.29 5.80 2.73
CA ILE A 133 -3.49 6.02 4.16
C ILE A 133 -4.90 6.58 4.33
N CYS A 134 -5.83 5.71 4.74
CA CYS A 134 -7.26 6.06 4.77
C CYS A 134 -7.58 7.12 5.80
N ASN A 135 -6.82 7.18 6.90
CA ASN A 135 -7.01 8.20 7.93
C ASN A 135 -5.97 9.32 7.82
N THR A 136 -5.70 9.77 6.60
CA THR A 136 -4.75 10.85 6.31
C THR A 136 -5.00 12.08 7.20
N ASP A 137 -6.26 12.41 7.46
CA ASP A 137 -6.61 13.60 8.21
C ASP A 137 -6.22 13.55 9.70
N ASP A 138 -5.88 12.37 10.19
CA ASP A 138 -5.39 12.21 11.57
C ASP A 138 -3.93 12.65 11.72
N TYR A 139 -3.25 12.96 10.62
CA TYR A 139 -1.82 13.24 10.63
C TYR A 139 -1.53 14.63 10.07
N GLY A 140 -0.38 15.19 10.47
CA GLY A 140 0.05 16.50 9.97
C GLY A 140 0.44 16.47 8.51
N ASP A 141 1.03 15.37 8.05
CA ASP A 141 1.41 15.20 6.66
C ASP A 141 1.51 13.72 6.30
N VAL A 142 1.11 13.39 5.08
CA VAL A 142 1.29 12.06 4.49
C VAL A 142 1.92 12.28 3.12
N ARG A 143 3.14 11.78 2.93
CA ARG A 143 3.89 12.04 1.71
C ARG A 143 4.36 10.75 1.05
N GLY A 144 4.04 10.58 -0.22
CA GLY A 144 4.56 9.49 -1.04
C GLY A 144 5.96 9.81 -1.54
N LEU A 145 6.82 8.79 -1.61
CA LEU A 145 8.19 8.91 -2.14
C LEU A 145 8.17 8.41 -3.58
N ASP A 146 8.07 9.35 -4.50
CA ASP A 146 7.79 9.06 -5.91
C ASP A 146 9.04 8.81 -6.73
N ASN A 147 8.86 8.15 -7.88
CA ASN A 147 9.87 7.99 -8.93
C ASN A 147 11.15 7.28 -8.45
N LYS A 148 10.99 6.25 -7.63
CA LYS A 148 12.13 5.44 -7.17
C LYS A 148 11.86 3.95 -7.38
N GLU A 149 12.92 3.20 -7.66
CA GLU A 149 12.85 1.75 -7.69
C GLU A 149 12.81 1.23 -6.27
N VAL A 150 11.91 0.29 -5.98
CA VAL A 150 11.74 -0.24 -4.62
C VAL A 150 11.68 -1.75 -4.61
N GLN A 151 12.16 -2.31 -3.50
CA GLN A 151 11.96 -3.70 -3.13
C GLN A 151 10.87 -3.72 -2.05
N PRO A 152 10.23 -4.87 -1.80
CA PRO A 152 9.28 -4.97 -0.70
C PRO A 152 9.94 -4.50 0.61
N GLY A 153 9.25 -3.63 1.33
CA GLY A 153 9.73 -3.08 2.58
C GLY A 153 10.49 -1.78 2.47
N ASP A 154 10.93 -1.38 1.27
CA ASP A 154 11.57 -0.07 1.08
C ASP A 154 10.55 1.04 1.36
N ASP A 155 11.04 2.17 1.89
CA ASP A 155 10.18 3.29 2.25
C ASP A 155 9.43 3.83 1.04
N VAL A 156 8.11 3.95 1.12
CA VAL A 156 7.29 4.53 0.06
C VAL A 156 6.38 5.64 0.55
N ILE A 157 6.09 5.70 1.85
CA ILE A 157 5.27 6.76 2.43
C ILE A 157 5.89 7.19 3.75
N VAL A 158 5.96 8.51 3.96
CA VAL A 158 6.38 9.10 5.23
C VAL A 158 5.18 9.84 5.81
N ILE A 159 4.81 9.48 7.03
CA ILE A 159 3.69 10.09 7.76
C ILE A 159 4.28 10.92 8.89
N THR A 160 3.93 12.19 8.94
CA THR A 160 4.31 13.09 10.02
C THR A 160 3.12 13.28 10.94
N LYS A 161 3.31 13.04 12.21
CA LYS A 161 2.22 13.15 13.20
C LYS A 161 1.83 14.58 13.53
#